data_409ce1f116039634a5e68cd989b9d428
#
_entry.id   409ce1f116039634a5e68cd989b9d428
#
_cell.length_a   1.000
_cell.length_b   1.000
_cell.length_c   1.000
_cell.angle_alpha   90.00
_cell.angle_beta   90.00
_cell.angle_gamma   90.00
#
_symmetry.space_group_name_H-M   'P 1'
#
loop_
_entity.id
_entity.type
_entity.pdbx_description
1 polymer ?
#
loop_
_entity_poly.entity_id
_entity_poly.type
_entity_poly.pdbx_seq_one_letter_code
_entity_poly.pdbx_strand_id
1 'polypeptide(L)' 'MRLFEASNFEKYRELATSEPITVELTADQQAVILKTHDYGLNALTEIEERLLLGLMFTLKNEIHP' A
#
# COMPACT_ATOMS: atom_id res chain seq x y z
N MET A 1 2.38 -6.09 -7.93
CA MET A 1 2.54 -5.39 -9.23
C MET A 1 3.42 -4.17 -9.04
N ARG A 2 4.40 -4.01 -9.90
CA ARG A 2 5.29 -2.85 -9.86
C ARG A 2 4.83 -1.82 -10.88
N LEU A 3 4.80 -0.56 -10.48
CA LEU A 3 4.52 0.55 -11.41
C LEU A 3 5.78 0.93 -12.18
N PHE A 4 6.95 0.77 -11.56
CA PHE A 4 8.25 1.02 -12.17
C PHE A 4 9.18 -0.16 -11.92
N GLU A 5 10.07 -0.44 -12.86
CA GLU A 5 11.04 -1.53 -12.70
C GLU A 5 12.15 -1.17 -11.71
N ALA A 6 12.54 0.09 -11.67
CA ALA A 6 13.54 0.56 -10.72
C ALA A 6 12.89 1.01 -9.42
N SER A 7 13.49 0.64 -8.30
CA SER A 7 13.03 1.05 -6.97
C SER A 7 13.51 2.47 -6.65
N ASN A 8 13.00 3.44 -7.39
CA ASN A 8 13.37 4.84 -7.25
C ASN A 8 12.21 5.62 -6.63
N PHE A 9 12.40 6.08 -5.40
CA PHE A 9 11.36 6.80 -4.67
C PHE A 9 10.89 8.05 -5.40
N GLU A 10 11.78 8.78 -6.06
CA GLU A 10 11.42 10.02 -6.76
C GLU A 10 10.39 9.79 -7.87
N LYS A 11 10.51 8.69 -8.60
CA LYS A 11 9.53 8.33 -9.63
C LYS A 11 8.16 8.06 -9.04
N TYR A 12 8.11 7.34 -7.90
CA TYR A 12 6.86 7.10 -7.20
C TYR A 12 6.29 8.38 -6.60
N ARG A 13 7.16 9.27 -6.13
CA ARG A 13 6.75 10.58 -5.60
C ARG A 13 6.13 11.46 -6.69
N GLU A 14 6.66 11.42 -7.91
CA GLU A 14 6.10 12.15 -9.05
C GLU A 14 4.72 11.62 -9.44
N LEU A 15 4.49 10.33 -9.26
CA LEU A 15 3.20 9.70 -9.53
C LEU A 15 2.15 10.10 -8.49
N ALA A 16 2.56 10.34 -7.26
CA ALA A 16 1.66 10.69 -6.16
C ALA A 16 1.05 12.07 -6.36
N THR A 17 -0.11 12.29 -5.76
CA THR A 17 -0.75 13.60 -5.79
C THR A 17 -0.07 14.55 -4.83
N SER A 18 -0.17 15.87 -5.09
CA SER A 18 0.36 16.88 -4.19
C SER A 18 -0.51 17.10 -2.95
N GLU A 19 -1.75 16.65 -2.98
CA GLU A 19 -2.69 16.78 -1.87
C GLU A 19 -2.81 15.47 -1.10
N PRO A 20 -3.02 15.52 0.22
CA PRO A 20 -3.25 14.31 0.99
C PRO A 20 -4.47 13.53 0.50
N ILE A 21 -4.36 12.22 0.51
CA ILE A 21 -5.46 11.32 0.15
C ILE A 21 -5.98 10.67 1.42
N THR A 22 -7.30 10.69 1.62
CA THR A 22 -7.95 9.99 2.72
C THR A 22 -8.46 8.65 2.22
N VAL A 23 -8.09 7.59 2.92
CA VAL A 23 -8.50 6.22 2.59
C VAL A 23 -9.16 5.60 3.82
N GLU A 24 -10.33 4.98 3.63
CA GLU A 24 -11.00 4.25 4.69
C GLU A 24 -10.35 2.87 4.85
N LEU A 25 -9.96 2.54 6.08
CA LEU A 25 -9.33 1.27 6.39
C LEU A 25 -10.24 0.43 7.28
N THR A 26 -10.46 -0.82 6.89
CA THR A 26 -11.13 -1.78 7.75
C THR A 26 -10.24 -2.13 8.94
N ALA A 27 -10.82 -2.72 10.00
CA ALA A 27 -10.03 -3.15 11.15
C ALA A 27 -8.91 -4.12 10.74
N ASP A 28 -9.20 -5.04 9.83
CA ASP A 28 -8.21 -6.01 9.35
C ASP A 28 -7.08 -5.34 8.58
N GLN A 29 -7.40 -4.35 7.76
CA GLN A 29 -6.38 -3.57 7.04
C GLN A 29 -5.49 -2.77 8.00
N GLN A 30 -6.08 -2.19 9.03
CA GLN A 30 -5.32 -1.50 10.08
C GLN A 30 -4.37 -2.47 10.78
N ALA A 31 -4.85 -3.66 11.12
CA ALA A 31 -4.06 -4.67 11.79
C ALA A 31 -2.88 -5.14 10.94
N VAL A 32 -3.07 -5.35 9.65
CA VAL A 32 -1.99 -5.82 8.76
C VAL A 32 -0.93 -4.74 8.60
N ILE A 33 -1.30 -3.47 8.55
CA ILE A 33 -0.34 -2.37 8.48
C ILE A 33 0.51 -2.33 9.75
N LEU A 34 -0.11 -2.43 10.91
CA LEU A 34 0.59 -2.43 12.19
C LEU A 34 1.54 -3.63 12.31
N LYS A 35 1.09 -4.80 11.90
CA LYS A 35 1.93 -6.00 11.91
C LYS A 35 3.11 -5.86 10.96
N THR A 36 2.90 -5.29 9.78
CA THR A 36 3.97 -5.04 8.81
C THR A 36 5.00 -4.07 9.37
N HIS A 37 4.55 -3.04 10.08
CA HIS A 37 5.44 -2.08 10.72
C HIS A 37 6.36 -2.76 11.73
N ASP A 38 5.82 -3.66 12.53
CA ASP A 38 6.58 -4.29 13.62
C ASP A 38 7.47 -5.45 13.15
N TYR A 39 7.03 -6.24 12.20
CA TYR A 39 7.68 -7.50 11.83
C TYR A 39 8.11 -7.60 10.37
N GLY A 40 7.70 -6.64 9.53
CA GLY A 40 8.05 -6.64 8.11
C GLY A 40 7.13 -7.50 7.26
N LEU A 41 7.30 -7.38 5.94
CA LEU A 41 6.45 -8.06 4.96
C LEU A 41 6.56 -9.58 5.03
N ASN A 42 7.73 -10.09 5.36
CA ASN A 42 7.98 -11.54 5.40
C ASN A 42 7.20 -12.25 6.51
N ALA A 43 6.72 -11.51 7.50
CA ALA A 43 5.94 -12.07 8.59
C ALA A 43 4.45 -12.22 8.28
N LEU A 44 4.00 -11.73 7.12
CA LEU A 44 2.60 -11.77 6.73
C LEU A 44 2.21 -13.15 6.19
N THR A 45 1.03 -13.64 6.61
CA THR A 45 0.42 -14.80 6.00
C THR A 45 -0.12 -14.44 4.62
N GLU A 46 -0.51 -15.44 3.82
CA GLU A 46 -1.08 -15.21 2.49
C GLU A 46 -2.35 -14.33 2.56
N ILE A 47 -3.21 -14.58 3.54
CA ILE A 47 -4.44 -13.80 3.73
C ILE A 47 -4.08 -12.35 4.10
N GLU A 48 -3.11 -12.17 4.97
CA GLU A 48 -2.65 -10.85 5.39
C GLU A 48 -2.02 -10.08 4.22
N GLU A 49 -1.26 -10.74 3.37
CA GLU A 49 -0.73 -10.12 2.16
C GLU A 49 -1.83 -9.64 1.23
N ARG A 50 -2.91 -10.41 1.09
CA ARG A 50 -4.06 -10.02 0.26
C ARG A 50 -4.75 -8.78 0.80
N LEU A 51 -4.86 -8.65 2.12
CA LEU A 51 -5.40 -7.45 2.74
C LEU A 51 -4.54 -6.23 2.42
N LEU A 52 -3.24 -6.37 2.50
CA LEU A 52 -2.31 -5.30 2.16
C LEU A 52 -2.39 -4.92 0.69
N LEU A 53 -2.45 -5.91 -0.22
CA LEU A 53 -2.62 -5.67 -1.64
C LEU A 53 -3.93 -4.94 -1.95
N GLY A 54 -5.02 -5.28 -1.26
CA GLY A 54 -6.29 -4.58 -1.40
C GLY A 54 -6.16 -3.09 -1.08
N LEU A 55 -5.42 -2.76 -0.03
CA LEU A 55 -5.14 -1.38 0.33
C LEU A 55 -4.33 -0.67 -0.75
N MET A 56 -3.32 -1.35 -1.30
CA MET A 56 -2.49 -0.81 -2.37
C MET A 56 -3.31 -0.52 -3.63
N PHE A 57 -4.23 -1.41 -4.00
CA PHE A 57 -5.12 -1.20 -5.13
C PHE A 57 -6.06 -0.02 -4.89
N THR A 58 -6.56 0.14 -3.68
CA THR A 58 -7.40 1.28 -3.32
C THR A 58 -6.64 2.59 -3.53
N LEU A 59 -5.41 2.66 -3.03
CA LEU A 59 -4.57 3.83 -3.20
C LEU A 59 -4.26 4.09 -4.68
N LYS A 60 -3.92 3.04 -5.43
CA LYS A 60 -3.64 3.16 -6.86
C LYS A 60 -4.83 3.72 -7.62
N ASN A 61 -6.04 3.29 -7.29
CA ASN A 61 -7.26 3.76 -7.95
C ASN A 61 -7.56 5.23 -7.66
N GLU A 62 -7.14 5.74 -6.51
CA GLU A 62 -7.26 7.16 -6.18
C GLU A 62 -6.31 8.03 -7.02
N ILE A 63 -5.17 7.50 -7.36
CA ILE A 63 -4.14 8.20 -8.14
C ILE A 63 -4.34 7.99 -9.65
N HIS A 64 -4.64 6.75 -10.05
CA HIS A 64 -4.84 6.34 -11.44
C HIS A 64 -6.13 5.53 -11.54
N PRO A 65 -7.30 6.20 -11.59
CA PRO A 65 -8.58 5.52 -11.72
C PRO A 65 -8.69 4.72 -13.01
#